data_4d304ab27cecca87e56300fba777a50f
#
_entry.id   4d304ab27cecca87e56300fba777a50f
#
_cell.length_a   1.000
_cell.length_b   1.000
_cell.length_c   1.000
_cell.angle_alpha   90.00
_cell.angle_beta   90.00
_cell.angle_gamma   90.00
#
_symmetry.space_group_name_H-M   'P 1'
#
loop_
_entity.id
_entity.type
_entity.pdbx_description
1 polymer ?
#
loop_
_entity_poly.entity_id
_entity_poly.type
_entity_poly.pdbx_seq_one_letter_code
_entity_poly.pdbx_strand_id
1 'polypeptide(L)'
;MKKGFTLIELLVVVLIIGILSAVALPMYQKTVWKSRSAQLYTAVRALATAQEAYYMANGEYSDNFSNLDISFDAMQKSNTSDFGNITSTDAVRYNDFFELYINKNGSGAFHFSVAVFRTGPYRGGAILFAHESKAANLENKKMYCLEGSVGNSKNSFCKKVMGVSSTAISSYGAYFYAI
;
A
#
# COMPACT_ATOMS: atom_id res chain seq x y z
N MET A 1 -35.33 17.99 -44.90
CA MET A 1 -36.15 17.48 -43.77
C MET A 1 -35.20 17.02 -42.67
N LYS A 2 -35.26 17.62 -41.48
CA LYS A 2 -34.46 17.17 -40.32
C LYS A 2 -35.18 15.96 -39.71
N LYS A 3 -34.54 14.78 -39.70
CA LYS A 3 -35.09 13.60 -39.02
C LYS A 3 -34.91 13.81 -37.50
N GLY A 4 -36.00 13.76 -36.74
CA GLY A 4 -35.97 13.82 -35.29
C GLY A 4 -35.70 12.42 -34.71
N PHE A 5 -35.09 12.37 -33.57
CA PHE A 5 -34.83 11.12 -32.81
C PHE A 5 -36.16 10.66 -32.17
N THR A 6 -36.45 9.38 -32.22
CA THR A 6 -37.66 8.83 -31.57
C THR A 6 -37.37 8.57 -30.08
N LEU A 7 -38.40 8.67 -29.26
CA LEU A 7 -38.34 8.44 -27.82
C LEU A 7 -37.87 7.00 -27.49
N ILE A 8 -38.29 6.03 -28.31
CA ILE A 8 -37.91 4.62 -28.14
C ILE A 8 -36.44 4.36 -28.46
N GLU A 9 -35.87 5.03 -29.47
CA GLU A 9 -34.46 4.93 -29.79
C GLU A 9 -33.58 5.42 -28.63
N LEU A 10 -33.99 6.51 -27.98
CA LEU A 10 -33.28 7.03 -26.82
C LEU A 10 -33.41 6.08 -25.61
N LEU A 11 -34.60 5.54 -25.38
CA LEU A 11 -34.88 4.64 -24.25
C LEU A 11 -34.07 3.35 -24.35
N VAL A 12 -33.98 2.74 -25.53
CA VAL A 12 -33.21 1.51 -25.75
C VAL A 12 -31.71 1.77 -25.52
N VAL A 13 -31.18 2.90 -25.99
CA VAL A 13 -29.77 3.23 -25.81
C VAL A 13 -29.40 3.39 -24.33
N VAL A 14 -30.21 4.14 -23.56
CA VAL A 14 -29.92 4.33 -22.12
C VAL A 14 -30.06 3.04 -21.33
N LEU A 15 -31.01 2.15 -21.75
CA LEU A 15 -31.13 0.84 -21.13
C LEU A 15 -29.88 -0.02 -21.34
N ILE A 16 -29.39 -0.08 -22.58
CA ILE A 16 -28.15 -0.85 -22.90
C ILE A 16 -26.96 -0.30 -22.15
N ILE A 17 -26.75 1.03 -22.14
CA ILE A 17 -25.67 1.67 -21.40
C ILE A 17 -25.79 1.39 -19.90
N GLY A 18 -27.00 1.43 -19.36
CA GLY A 18 -27.26 1.12 -17.94
C GLY A 18 -26.82 -0.28 -17.56
N ILE A 19 -27.19 -1.30 -18.36
CA ILE A 19 -26.81 -2.70 -18.12
C ILE A 19 -25.30 -2.89 -18.23
N LEU A 20 -24.68 -2.36 -19.27
CA LEU A 20 -23.23 -2.48 -19.48
C LEU A 20 -22.44 -1.78 -18.36
N SER A 21 -22.85 -0.59 -17.95
CA SER A 21 -22.21 0.17 -16.87
C SER A 21 -22.33 -0.54 -15.52
N ALA A 22 -23.44 -1.20 -15.24
CA ALA A 22 -23.61 -1.93 -13.98
C ALA A 22 -22.59 -3.05 -13.79
N VAL A 23 -22.10 -3.66 -14.86
CA VAL A 23 -21.05 -4.70 -14.81
C VAL A 23 -19.65 -4.10 -14.93
N ALA A 24 -19.46 -3.14 -15.82
CA ALA A 24 -18.15 -2.58 -16.12
C ALA A 24 -17.54 -1.76 -14.97
N LEU A 25 -18.37 -0.96 -14.29
CA LEU A 25 -17.90 -0.03 -13.26
C LEU A 25 -17.20 -0.73 -12.06
N PRO A 26 -17.77 -1.79 -11.44
CA PRO A 26 -17.08 -2.48 -10.34
C PRO A 26 -15.79 -3.18 -10.78
N MET A 27 -15.75 -3.73 -11.99
CA MET A 27 -14.53 -4.34 -12.54
C MET A 27 -13.44 -3.29 -12.79
N TYR A 28 -13.80 -2.14 -13.33
CA TYR A 28 -12.89 -1.01 -13.52
C TYR A 28 -12.28 -0.53 -12.20
N GLN A 29 -13.11 -0.31 -11.19
CA GLN A 29 -12.64 0.11 -9.87
C GLN A 29 -11.64 -0.88 -9.27
N LYS A 30 -11.93 -2.19 -9.35
CA LYS A 30 -11.01 -3.23 -8.88
C LYS A 30 -9.67 -3.19 -9.61
N THR A 31 -9.69 -3.00 -10.93
CA THR A 31 -8.48 -2.93 -11.76
C THR A 31 -7.63 -1.70 -11.41
N VAL A 32 -8.26 -0.55 -11.20
CA VAL A 32 -7.56 0.67 -10.76
C VAL A 32 -6.84 0.45 -9.42
N TRP A 33 -7.51 -0.16 -8.44
CA TRP A 33 -6.87 -0.43 -7.15
C TRP A 33 -5.77 -1.48 -7.25
N LYS A 34 -5.90 -2.46 -8.13
CA LYS A 34 -4.83 -3.42 -8.42
C LYS A 34 -3.60 -2.73 -9.04
N SER A 35 -3.79 -1.81 -9.95
CA SER A 35 -2.71 -1.00 -10.53
C SER A 35 -2.02 -0.14 -9.47
N ARG A 36 -2.79 0.51 -8.58
CA ARG A 36 -2.23 1.29 -7.47
C ARG A 36 -1.46 0.41 -6.48
N SER A 37 -1.94 -0.80 -6.19
CA SER A 37 -1.21 -1.73 -5.32
C SER A 37 0.13 -2.19 -5.91
N ALA A 38 0.23 -2.30 -7.24
CA ALA A 38 1.48 -2.58 -7.91
C ALA A 38 2.51 -1.45 -7.72
N GLN A 39 2.05 -0.18 -7.67
CA GLN A 39 2.92 0.96 -7.35
C GLN A 39 3.46 0.86 -5.92
N LEU A 40 2.61 0.53 -4.93
CA LEU A 40 3.06 0.31 -3.56
C LEU A 40 4.11 -0.81 -3.50
N TYR A 41 3.84 -1.92 -4.17
CA TYR A 41 4.76 -3.06 -4.21
C TYR A 41 6.12 -2.68 -4.77
N THR A 42 6.13 -1.98 -5.91
CA THR A 42 7.38 -1.53 -6.55
C THR A 42 8.14 -0.54 -5.66
N ALA A 43 7.44 0.41 -5.04
CA ALA A 43 8.04 1.40 -4.15
C ALA A 43 8.67 0.75 -2.90
N VAL A 44 7.97 -0.20 -2.27
CA VAL A 44 8.52 -0.94 -1.12
C VAL A 44 9.73 -1.77 -1.51
N ARG A 45 9.71 -2.44 -2.68
CA ARG A 45 10.88 -3.21 -3.14
C ARG A 45 12.09 -2.32 -3.41
N ALA A 46 11.88 -1.17 -4.04
CA ALA A 46 12.96 -0.21 -4.28
C ALA A 46 13.54 0.29 -2.95
N LEU A 47 12.68 0.66 -2.00
CA LEU A 47 13.08 1.09 -0.67
C LEU A 47 13.81 -0.03 0.10
N ALA A 48 13.31 -1.26 0.01
CA ALA A 48 13.94 -2.41 0.63
C ALA A 48 15.34 -2.67 0.07
N THR A 49 15.52 -2.56 -1.25
CA THR A 49 16.85 -2.71 -1.88
C THR A 49 17.82 -1.62 -1.41
N ALA A 50 17.38 -0.37 -1.30
CA ALA A 50 18.20 0.72 -0.79
C ALA A 50 18.58 0.51 0.68
N GLN A 51 17.67 0.00 1.51
CA GLN A 51 17.93 -0.35 2.90
C GLN A 51 18.95 -1.50 3.05
N GLU A 52 18.83 -2.54 2.22
CA GLU A 52 19.81 -3.64 2.23
C GLU A 52 21.20 -3.16 1.78
N ALA A 53 21.28 -2.26 0.79
CA ALA A 53 22.55 -1.65 0.36
C ALA A 53 23.17 -0.81 1.50
N TYR A 54 22.37 -0.01 2.19
CA TYR A 54 22.82 0.76 3.35
C TYR A 54 23.31 -0.16 4.47
N TYR A 55 22.57 -1.24 4.76
CA TYR A 55 22.98 -2.23 5.77
C TYR A 55 24.32 -2.90 5.44
N MET A 56 24.55 -3.25 4.18
CA MET A 56 25.82 -3.84 3.76
C MET A 56 27.01 -2.88 3.96
N ALA A 57 26.78 -1.58 3.84
CA ALA A 57 27.83 -0.57 4.00
C ALA A 57 28.07 -0.15 5.47
N ASN A 58 27.02 -0.14 6.29
CA ASN A 58 27.06 0.47 7.63
C ASN A 58 26.82 -0.53 8.77
N GLY A 59 26.39 -1.75 8.48
CA GLY A 59 26.09 -2.77 9.48
C GLY A 59 24.77 -2.56 10.24
N GLU A 60 23.98 -1.55 9.86
CA GLU A 60 22.67 -1.25 10.42
C GLU A 60 21.72 -0.70 9.36
N TYR A 61 20.40 -0.81 9.59
CA TYR A 61 19.39 -0.19 8.74
C TYR A 61 19.20 1.28 9.07
N SER A 62 18.92 2.09 8.05
CA SER A 62 18.66 3.51 8.23
C SER A 62 17.24 3.75 8.75
N ASP A 63 17.09 4.80 9.56
CA ASP A 63 15.80 5.37 9.96
C ASP A 63 15.45 6.67 9.21
N ASN A 64 16.31 7.10 8.27
CA ASN A 64 16.16 8.31 7.48
C ASN A 64 16.25 8.04 5.99
N PHE A 65 15.36 8.63 5.19
CA PHE A 65 15.43 8.57 3.74
C PHE A 65 16.66 9.25 3.15
N SER A 66 17.15 10.33 3.79
CA SER A 66 18.34 11.05 3.33
C SER A 66 19.64 10.24 3.39
N ASN A 67 19.65 9.14 4.13
CA ASN A 67 20.81 8.23 4.21
C ASN A 67 20.79 7.17 3.10
N LEU A 68 19.67 7.04 2.38
CA LEU A 68 19.48 6.00 1.37
C LEU A 68 19.77 6.55 -0.02
N ASP A 69 20.42 5.75 -0.85
CA ASP A 69 20.65 6.05 -2.27
C ASP A 69 19.38 5.78 -3.10
N ILE A 70 18.30 6.47 -2.73
CA ILE A 70 17.02 6.45 -3.42
C ILE A 70 16.30 7.78 -3.25
N SER A 71 15.71 8.31 -4.32
CA SER A 71 14.93 9.53 -4.30
C SER A 71 13.46 9.27 -4.62
N PHE A 72 12.59 9.98 -3.92
CA PHE A 72 11.15 10.07 -4.16
C PHE A 72 10.74 11.54 -4.35
N ASP A 73 11.36 12.22 -5.33
CA ASP A 73 11.27 13.68 -5.52
C ASP A 73 9.84 14.17 -5.74
N ALA A 74 8.96 13.33 -6.30
CA ALA A 74 7.55 13.64 -6.47
C ALA A 74 6.72 13.54 -5.18
N MET A 75 7.34 13.10 -4.07
CA MET A 75 6.66 12.91 -2.78
C MET A 75 7.08 13.98 -1.77
N GLN A 76 6.16 14.39 -0.92
CA GLN A 76 6.42 15.33 0.17
C GLN A 76 7.08 14.60 1.35
N LYS A 77 7.88 15.34 2.11
CA LYS A 77 8.52 14.84 3.33
C LYS A 77 7.61 15.09 4.54
N SER A 78 7.65 14.16 5.48
CA SER A 78 7.02 14.30 6.79
C SER A 78 7.87 13.63 7.87
N ASN A 79 7.72 14.11 9.08
CA ASN A 79 8.27 13.49 10.29
C ASN A 79 7.21 12.68 11.05
N THR A 80 5.99 12.60 10.53
CA THR A 80 4.89 11.84 11.12
C THR A 80 4.22 10.98 10.07
N SER A 81 3.74 9.82 10.47
CA SER A 81 2.91 8.94 9.66
C SER A 81 1.53 8.79 10.31
N ASP A 82 0.49 8.73 9.48
CA ASP A 82 -0.87 8.41 9.93
C ASP A 82 -1.01 6.94 10.36
N PHE A 83 -0.03 6.09 10.01
CA PHE A 83 -0.16 4.63 10.06
C PHE A 83 0.96 3.91 10.81
N GLY A 84 1.94 4.62 11.32
CA GLY A 84 3.05 4.03 12.03
C GLY A 84 3.64 4.95 13.10
N ASN A 85 4.19 4.35 14.14
CA ASN A 85 4.98 5.08 15.13
C ASN A 85 6.35 5.39 14.51
N ILE A 86 6.57 6.63 14.13
CA ILE A 86 7.79 7.11 13.50
C ILE A 86 8.64 7.81 14.57
N THR A 87 9.88 7.43 14.66
CA THR A 87 10.83 7.98 15.64
C THR A 87 11.87 8.92 15.02
N SER A 88 11.94 8.97 13.69
CA SER A 88 12.90 9.80 12.96
C SER A 88 12.27 10.96 12.23
N THR A 89 13.02 12.04 12.09
CA THR A 89 12.56 13.29 11.46
C THR A 89 12.51 13.25 9.93
N ASP A 90 13.05 12.23 9.28
CA ASP A 90 13.07 12.07 7.81
C ASP A 90 12.68 10.64 7.38
N ALA A 91 11.72 10.05 8.07
CA ALA A 91 11.33 8.65 7.86
C ALA A 91 10.10 8.47 6.99
N VAL A 92 9.48 9.54 6.48
CA VAL A 92 8.22 9.47 5.71
C VAL A 92 8.31 10.24 4.41
N ARG A 93 7.79 9.63 3.34
CA ARG A 93 7.49 10.26 2.05
C ARG A 93 6.04 10.00 1.71
N TYR A 94 5.29 11.01 1.26
CA TYR A 94 3.87 10.85 0.96
C TYR A 94 3.42 11.65 -0.26
N ASN A 95 2.35 11.18 -0.86
CA ASN A 95 1.56 11.89 -1.86
C ASN A 95 0.06 11.77 -1.52
N ASP A 96 -0.83 12.18 -2.42
CA ASP A 96 -2.28 12.14 -2.19
C ASP A 96 -2.85 10.73 -2.01
N PHE A 97 -2.16 9.71 -2.49
CA PHE A 97 -2.66 8.33 -2.55
C PHE A 97 -2.06 7.41 -1.51
N PHE A 98 -0.75 7.52 -1.29
CA PHE A 98 -0.04 6.63 -0.37
C PHE A 98 1.13 7.34 0.32
N GLU A 99 1.58 6.76 1.40
CA GLU A 99 2.83 7.13 2.05
C GLU A 99 3.79 5.95 2.09
N LEU A 100 5.06 6.26 2.05
CA LEU A 100 6.17 5.36 2.31
C LEU A 100 6.77 5.74 3.65
N TYR A 101 7.05 4.77 4.49
CA TYR A 101 7.81 5.05 5.69
C TYR A 101 8.78 3.92 6.04
N ILE A 102 9.83 4.31 6.74
CA ILE A 102 10.81 3.44 7.34
C ILE A 102 10.49 3.39 8.83
N ASN A 103 10.33 2.21 9.37
CA ASN A 103 10.12 2.04 10.80
C ASN A 103 11.31 1.28 11.40
N LYS A 104 12.02 1.96 12.31
CA LYS A 104 13.04 1.39 13.19
C LYS A 104 12.53 1.51 14.62
N ASN A 105 12.14 0.42 15.23
CA ASN A 105 11.80 0.45 16.64
C ASN A 105 13.10 0.64 17.47
N GLY A 106 13.12 1.63 18.34
CA GLY A 106 14.28 2.00 19.16
C GLY A 106 14.87 0.87 20.04
N SER A 107 14.14 -0.23 20.22
CA SER A 107 14.66 -1.45 20.87
C SER A 107 15.37 -2.41 19.92
N GLY A 108 15.57 -2.04 18.65
CA GLY A 108 16.20 -2.89 17.64
C GLY A 108 15.39 -4.16 17.27
N ALA A 109 14.11 -4.17 17.59
CA ALA A 109 13.27 -5.36 17.42
C ALA A 109 12.63 -5.46 16.02
N PHE A 110 12.57 -4.35 15.28
CA PHE A 110 11.86 -4.31 14.00
C PHE A 110 12.46 -3.25 13.06
N HIS A 111 12.73 -3.67 11.83
CA HIS A 111 13.05 -2.78 10.73
C HIS A 111 12.13 -3.11 9.56
N PHE A 112 11.30 -2.15 9.16
CA PHE A 112 10.35 -2.32 8.07
C PHE A 112 10.44 -1.18 7.06
N SER A 113 10.29 -1.54 5.79
CA SER A 113 9.95 -0.62 4.71
C SER A 113 8.48 -0.81 4.38
N VAL A 114 7.68 0.22 4.46
CA VAL A 114 6.22 0.13 4.32
C VAL A 114 5.70 1.13 3.30
N ALA A 115 4.73 0.71 2.50
CA ALA A 115 3.86 1.59 1.71
C ALA A 115 2.42 1.36 2.09
N VAL A 116 1.68 2.41 2.41
CA VAL A 116 0.30 2.34 2.90
C VAL A 116 -0.61 3.31 2.16
N PHE A 117 -1.82 2.90 1.81
CA PHE A 117 -2.80 3.79 1.21
C PHE A 117 -3.31 4.82 2.21
N ARG A 118 -3.20 6.11 1.86
CA ARG A 118 -3.71 7.24 2.66
C ARG A 118 -5.18 7.51 2.42
N THR A 119 -5.70 7.18 1.25
CA THR A 119 -7.05 7.55 0.82
C THR A 119 -7.79 6.37 0.18
N GLY A 120 -9.10 6.53 0.00
CA GLY A 120 -9.96 5.58 -0.68
C GLY A 120 -10.45 4.41 0.18
N PRO A 121 -11.15 3.45 -0.44
CA PRO A 121 -11.81 2.34 0.27
C PRO A 121 -10.84 1.38 0.95
N TYR A 122 -9.57 1.40 0.57
CA TYR A 122 -8.52 0.57 1.14
C TYR A 122 -7.51 1.37 1.97
N ARG A 123 -7.92 2.55 2.50
CA ARG A 123 -7.10 3.33 3.41
C ARG A 123 -6.60 2.45 4.57
N GLY A 124 -5.30 2.50 4.85
CA GLY A 124 -4.64 1.65 5.84
C GLY A 124 -4.26 0.25 5.34
N GLY A 125 -4.65 -0.12 4.12
CA GLY A 125 -4.10 -1.30 3.44
C GLY A 125 -2.67 -1.02 2.99
N ALA A 126 -1.74 -1.94 3.29
CA ALA A 126 -0.33 -1.68 3.10
C ALA A 126 0.43 -2.88 2.51
N ILE A 127 1.60 -2.58 1.97
CA ILE A 127 2.63 -3.55 1.65
C ILE A 127 3.85 -3.23 2.49
N LEU A 128 4.44 -4.25 3.07
CA LEU A 128 5.57 -4.15 3.98
C LEU A 128 6.67 -5.14 3.55
N PHE A 129 7.92 -4.70 3.67
CA PHE A 129 9.07 -5.56 3.66
C PHE A 129 9.68 -5.61 5.07
N ALA A 130 9.76 -6.80 5.64
CA ALA A 130 10.39 -7.03 6.94
C ALA A 130 11.88 -7.28 6.73
N HIS A 131 12.74 -6.30 7.07
CA HIS A 131 14.19 -6.47 7.04
C HIS A 131 14.65 -7.34 8.19
N GLU A 132 14.26 -6.95 9.39
CA GLU A 132 14.53 -7.66 10.62
C GLU A 132 13.29 -7.59 11.52
N SER A 133 12.87 -8.72 12.03
CA SER A 133 11.72 -8.81 12.92
C SER A 133 11.95 -9.85 14.00
N LYS A 134 11.80 -9.44 15.25
CA LYS A 134 11.72 -10.35 16.42
C LYS A 134 10.27 -10.67 16.77
N ALA A 135 9.30 -10.25 15.95
CA ALA A 135 7.92 -10.61 16.12
C ALA A 135 7.75 -12.12 15.88
N ALA A 136 7.08 -12.77 16.79
CA ALA A 136 7.04 -14.23 16.92
C ALA A 136 6.50 -14.96 15.69
N ASN A 137 6.17 -14.44 14.59
CA ASN A 137 5.63 -15.15 13.42
C ASN A 137 5.90 -14.44 12.08
N LEU A 138 6.72 -13.38 12.04
CA LEU A 138 7.14 -12.75 10.79
C LEU A 138 8.54 -13.22 10.44
N GLU A 139 8.71 -13.70 9.22
CA GLU A 139 10.02 -14.08 8.71
C GLU A 139 10.76 -12.85 8.19
N ASN A 140 12.06 -12.80 8.46
CA ASN A 140 12.93 -11.73 7.96
C ASN A 140 13.09 -11.83 6.44
N LYS A 141 13.35 -10.67 5.80
CA LYS A 141 13.58 -10.51 4.35
C LYS A 141 12.41 -11.00 3.49
N LYS A 142 11.19 -10.85 4.02
CA LYS A 142 9.96 -11.20 3.31
C LYS A 142 9.02 -10.02 3.14
N MET A 143 8.20 -10.13 2.08
CA MET A 143 7.13 -9.19 1.78
C MET A 143 5.82 -9.67 2.41
N TYR A 144 5.07 -8.72 2.93
CA TYR A 144 3.75 -8.95 3.51
C TYR A 144 2.75 -7.92 2.99
N CYS A 145 1.53 -8.36 2.80
CA CYS A 145 0.39 -7.49 2.66
C CYS A 145 -0.27 -7.29 4.03
N LEU A 146 -0.61 -6.06 4.40
CA LEU A 146 -1.19 -5.71 5.70
C LEU A 146 -2.62 -5.21 5.57
N GLU A 147 -3.43 -5.59 6.55
CA GLU A 147 -4.77 -5.07 6.77
C GLU A 147 -4.95 -4.69 8.24
N GLY A 148 -5.66 -3.58 8.51
CA GLY A 148 -6.08 -3.22 9.86
C GLY A 148 -5.00 -2.57 10.74
N SER A 149 -3.95 -2.01 10.17
CA SER A 149 -2.80 -1.47 10.92
C SER A 149 -3.11 -0.19 11.72
N VAL A 150 -4.22 0.49 11.53
CA VAL A 150 -4.60 1.66 12.32
C VAL A 150 -6.11 1.70 12.56
N GLY A 151 -6.50 1.30 13.76
CA GLY A 151 -7.78 1.69 14.38
C GLY A 151 -9.06 1.22 13.73
N ASN A 152 -9.04 0.43 12.65
CA ASN A 152 -10.25 -0.01 12.00
C ASN A 152 -10.11 -1.33 11.24
N SER A 153 -11.21 -2.05 11.24
CA SER A 153 -11.60 -3.25 10.53
C SER A 153 -10.74 -3.64 9.32
N LYS A 154 -10.51 -4.93 9.20
CA LYS A 154 -10.00 -5.58 7.98
C LYS A 154 -10.63 -4.96 6.74
N ASN A 155 -9.89 -4.12 6.02
CA ASN A 155 -10.42 -3.46 4.82
C ASN A 155 -10.48 -4.39 3.60
N SER A 156 -10.11 -5.65 3.78
CA SER A 156 -10.09 -6.68 2.74
C SER A 156 -9.17 -6.38 1.55
N PHE A 157 -8.20 -5.48 1.71
CA PHE A 157 -7.26 -5.09 0.66
C PHE A 157 -6.45 -6.29 0.17
N CYS A 158 -5.84 -7.04 1.07
CA CYS A 158 -4.98 -8.16 0.72
C CYS A 158 -5.73 -9.27 -0.01
N LYS A 159 -6.93 -9.58 0.44
CA LYS A 159 -7.76 -10.62 -0.19
C LYS A 159 -8.42 -10.15 -1.49
N LYS A 160 -9.07 -8.99 -1.47
CA LYS A 160 -9.90 -8.53 -2.60
C LYS A 160 -9.08 -7.91 -3.73
N VAL A 161 -8.01 -7.19 -3.42
CA VAL A 161 -7.20 -6.46 -4.40
C VAL A 161 -5.96 -7.26 -4.78
N MET A 162 -5.19 -7.70 -3.79
CA MET A 162 -3.96 -8.45 -4.00
C MET A 162 -4.20 -9.92 -4.35
N GLY A 163 -5.37 -10.47 -4.01
CA GLY A 163 -5.71 -11.86 -4.27
C GLY A 163 -4.96 -12.85 -3.38
N VAL A 164 -4.53 -12.43 -2.21
CA VAL A 164 -3.75 -13.26 -1.29
C VAL A 164 -4.66 -14.27 -0.61
N SER A 165 -4.28 -15.55 -0.67
CA SER A 165 -5.02 -16.67 -0.07
C SER A 165 -4.37 -17.23 1.21
N SER A 166 -3.17 -16.76 1.58
CA SER A 166 -2.45 -17.21 2.76
C SER A 166 -3.23 -16.94 4.05
N THR A 167 -2.92 -17.72 5.09
CA THR A 167 -3.47 -17.51 6.43
C THR A 167 -2.88 -16.25 7.03
N ALA A 168 -3.72 -15.41 7.64
CA ALA A 168 -3.28 -14.19 8.28
C ALA A 168 -2.49 -14.49 9.57
N ILE A 169 -1.35 -13.82 9.71
CA ILE A 169 -0.60 -13.74 10.96
C ILE A 169 -1.10 -12.49 11.69
N SER A 170 -1.65 -12.65 12.89
CA SER A 170 -2.06 -11.50 13.71
C SER A 170 -0.89 -11.06 14.58
N SER A 171 -0.47 -9.81 14.42
CA SER A 171 0.58 -9.21 15.22
C SER A 171 0.39 -7.71 15.31
N TYR A 172 0.68 -7.07 16.46
CA TYR A 172 0.57 -5.62 16.67
C TYR A 172 -0.75 -4.97 16.24
N GLY A 173 -1.87 -5.68 16.38
CA GLY A 173 -3.19 -5.18 15.97
C GLY A 173 -3.45 -5.17 14.46
N ALA A 174 -2.54 -5.73 13.66
CA ALA A 174 -2.66 -5.87 12.22
C ALA A 174 -2.68 -7.34 11.78
N TYR A 175 -3.16 -7.56 10.56
CA TYR A 175 -3.15 -8.86 9.90
C TYR A 175 -2.15 -8.84 8.75
N PHE A 176 -1.16 -9.72 8.82
CA PHE A 176 -0.09 -9.88 7.86
C PHE A 176 -0.36 -11.12 7.00
N TYR A 177 -0.24 -10.98 5.71
CA TYR A 177 -0.37 -12.04 4.73
C TYR A 177 0.93 -12.10 3.93
N ALA A 178 1.62 -13.24 3.94
CA ALA A 178 2.82 -13.43 3.12
C ALA A 178 2.47 -13.36 1.62
N ILE A 179 3.28 -12.64 0.84
CA ILE A 179 3.12 -12.43 -0.60
C ILE A 179 4.41 -12.67 -1.36
#